data_0cddfb12bc4735e4baf511d1881aef9a
#
_entry.id   0cddfb12bc4735e4baf511d1881aef9a
#
_cell.length_a   1.000
_cell.length_b   1.000
_cell.length_c   1.000
_cell.angle_alpha   90.00
_cell.angle_beta   90.00
_cell.angle_gamma   90.00
#
_symmetry.space_group_name_H-M   'P 1'
#
loop_
_entity.id
_entity.type
_entity.pdbx_description
1 polymer ?
#
loop_
_entity_poly.entity_id
_entity_poly.type
_entity_poly.pdbx_seq_one_letter_code
_entity_poly.pdbx_strand_id
1 'polypeptide(L)'
;MNEKKDILTKTWVVAVLASICCMLWGSAFSCVKIGYSLMNITTNNSGSQLVFGGIRFFVAGLMALAMGSGAERKILLPTKTSIPKIMIISLFQTILQYFFYYIGLAHTTGVKAAIIVGANVFIAILV
;
A
#
# COMPACT_ATOMS: atom_id res chain seq x y z
N MET A 1 -6.75 13.29 -26.69
CA MET A 1 -6.61 13.19 -25.20
C MET A 1 -7.95 12.96 -24.48
N ASN A 2 -9.08 13.07 -25.18
CA ASN A 2 -10.43 12.85 -24.60
C ASN A 2 -10.87 11.38 -24.61
N GLU A 3 -10.51 10.57 -25.61
CA GLU A 3 -10.95 9.15 -25.70
C GLU A 3 -10.47 8.28 -24.51
N LYS A 4 -9.27 8.53 -23.98
CA LYS A 4 -8.79 7.78 -22.81
C LYS A 4 -9.54 8.12 -21.51
N LYS A 5 -10.06 9.35 -21.39
CA LYS A 5 -10.92 9.73 -20.27
C LYS A 5 -12.28 9.06 -20.33
N ASP A 6 -12.85 8.93 -21.52
CA ASP A 6 -14.16 8.29 -21.71
C ASP A 6 -14.15 6.78 -21.40
N ILE A 7 -13.04 6.10 -21.69
CA ILE A 7 -12.88 4.67 -21.38
C ILE A 7 -12.79 4.45 -19.87
N LEU A 8 -12.03 5.29 -19.15
CA LEU A 8 -11.88 5.21 -17.71
C LEU A 8 -13.12 5.62 -16.91
N THR A 9 -14.09 6.28 -17.56
CA THR A 9 -15.36 6.70 -16.96
C THR A 9 -16.48 5.66 -17.14
N LYS A 10 -16.27 4.65 -17.99
CA LYS A 10 -17.25 3.56 -18.16
C LYS A 10 -17.33 2.71 -16.89
N THR A 11 -18.50 2.59 -16.33
CA THR A 11 -18.78 1.83 -15.07
C THR A 11 -18.19 0.42 -15.08
N TRP A 12 -18.23 -0.26 -16.22
CA TRP A 12 -17.65 -1.60 -16.37
C TRP A 12 -16.12 -1.60 -16.21
N VAL A 13 -15.45 -0.65 -16.82
CA VAL A 13 -13.98 -0.52 -16.75
C VAL A 13 -13.56 -0.20 -15.32
N VAL A 14 -14.28 0.72 -14.66
CA VAL A 14 -14.04 1.06 -13.25
C VAL A 14 -14.26 -0.16 -12.36
N ALA A 15 -15.33 -0.94 -12.57
CA ALA A 15 -15.61 -2.13 -11.78
C ALA A 15 -14.52 -3.21 -11.95
N VAL A 16 -14.06 -3.45 -13.16
CA VAL A 16 -12.99 -4.42 -13.45
C VAL A 16 -11.67 -3.96 -12.81
N LEU A 17 -11.29 -2.71 -12.99
CA LEU A 17 -10.07 -2.15 -12.38
C LEU A 17 -10.12 -2.19 -10.86
N ALA A 18 -11.25 -1.81 -10.26
CA ALA A 18 -11.45 -1.88 -8.83
C ALA A 18 -11.34 -3.33 -8.31
N SER A 19 -11.93 -4.29 -9.02
CA SER A 19 -11.82 -5.71 -8.66
C SER A 19 -10.38 -6.20 -8.70
N ILE A 20 -9.62 -5.84 -9.73
CA ILE A 20 -8.19 -6.18 -9.83
C ILE A 20 -7.40 -5.56 -8.66
N CYS A 21 -7.64 -4.28 -8.37
CA CYS A 21 -6.99 -3.61 -7.24
C CYS A 21 -7.32 -4.28 -5.90
N CYS A 22 -8.58 -4.67 -5.69
CA CYS A 22 -9.00 -5.38 -4.48
C CYS A 22 -8.34 -6.76 -4.36
N MET A 23 -8.22 -7.52 -5.46
CA MET A 23 -7.53 -8.81 -5.48
C MET A 23 -6.04 -8.65 -5.16
N LEU A 24 -5.38 -7.67 -5.77
CA LEU A 24 -3.98 -7.37 -5.51
C LEU A 24 -3.76 -6.95 -4.05
N TRP A 25 -4.65 -6.15 -3.51
CA TRP A 25 -4.54 -5.72 -2.12
C TRP A 25 -4.81 -6.85 -1.13
N GLY A 26 -5.84 -7.67 -1.38
CA GLY A 26 -6.13 -8.86 -0.56
C GLY A 26 -4.98 -9.87 -0.55
N SER A 27 -4.33 -10.10 -1.69
CA SER A 27 -3.18 -11.01 -1.79
C SER A 27 -1.95 -10.49 -1.02
N ALA A 28 -1.84 -9.19 -0.77
CA ALA A 28 -0.72 -8.60 -0.05
C ALA A 28 -0.56 -9.16 1.38
N PHE A 29 -1.67 -9.47 2.07
CA PHE A 29 -1.65 -10.06 3.42
C PHE A 29 -0.98 -11.43 3.42
N SER A 30 -1.34 -12.28 2.47
CA SER A 30 -0.74 -13.61 2.29
C SER A 30 0.72 -13.51 1.87
N CYS A 31 1.05 -12.60 0.94
CA CYS A 31 2.42 -12.40 0.49
C CYS A 31 3.35 -11.94 1.62
N VAL A 32 2.89 -11.05 2.50
CA VAL A 32 3.68 -10.63 3.67
C VAL A 32 3.93 -11.80 4.62
N LYS A 33 2.92 -12.64 4.86
CA LYS A 33 3.07 -13.85 5.71
C LYS A 33 4.05 -14.86 5.10
N ILE A 34 3.99 -15.08 3.80
CA ILE A 34 4.96 -15.93 3.09
C ILE A 34 6.36 -15.32 3.19
N GLY A 35 6.49 -14.00 3.02
CA GLY A 35 7.76 -13.30 3.19
C GLY A 35 8.35 -13.47 4.58
N TYR A 36 7.54 -13.39 5.63
CA TYR A 36 7.98 -13.65 7.01
C TYR A 36 8.48 -15.08 7.19
N SER A 37 7.77 -16.06 6.61
CA SER A 37 8.17 -17.47 6.66
C SER A 37 9.49 -17.73 5.94
N LEU A 38 9.66 -17.16 4.74
CA LEU A 38 10.88 -17.34 3.93
C LEU A 38 12.11 -16.69 4.55
N MET A 39 11.94 -15.57 5.23
CA MET A 39 13.03 -14.83 5.88
C MET A 39 13.25 -15.23 7.34
N ASN A 40 12.55 -16.25 7.84
CA ASN A 40 12.59 -16.69 9.24
C ASN A 40 12.34 -15.52 10.23
N ILE A 41 11.47 -14.59 9.87
CA ILE A 41 11.12 -13.46 10.74
C ILE A 41 10.19 -13.95 11.84
N THR A 42 10.74 -14.01 13.06
CA THR A 42 10.00 -14.47 14.22
C THR A 42 9.00 -13.40 14.70
N THR A 43 7.88 -13.84 15.25
CA THR A 43 6.82 -12.97 15.78
C THR A 43 7.32 -11.98 16.83
N ASN A 44 8.35 -12.34 17.58
CA ASN A 44 8.94 -11.52 18.63
C ASN A 44 9.98 -10.50 18.14
N ASN A 45 10.31 -10.51 16.83
CA ASN A 45 11.33 -9.61 16.29
C ASN A 45 10.71 -8.48 15.47
N SER A 46 10.14 -7.50 16.16
CA SER A 46 9.52 -6.31 15.52
C SER A 46 10.48 -5.52 14.64
N GLY A 47 11.78 -5.52 14.95
CA GLY A 47 12.79 -4.85 14.13
C GLY A 47 12.89 -5.46 12.73
N SER A 48 12.95 -6.78 12.62
CA SER A 48 13.00 -7.46 11.32
C SER A 48 11.71 -7.26 10.50
N GLN A 49 10.56 -7.18 11.17
CA GLN A 49 9.27 -6.90 10.53
C GLN A 49 9.24 -5.49 9.93
N LEU A 50 9.76 -4.51 10.65
CA LEU A 50 9.84 -3.12 10.20
C LEU A 50 10.83 -2.95 9.04
N VAL A 51 12.00 -3.60 9.11
CA VAL A 51 12.98 -3.60 8.02
C VAL A 51 12.39 -4.22 6.76
N PHE A 52 11.70 -5.35 6.89
CA PHE A 52 11.01 -5.98 5.76
C PHE A 52 9.97 -5.04 5.11
N GLY A 53 9.15 -4.39 5.95
CA GLY A 53 8.18 -3.38 5.49
C GLY A 53 8.86 -2.21 4.80
N GLY A 54 9.93 -1.67 5.39
CA GLY A 54 10.70 -0.55 4.86
C GLY A 54 11.29 -0.83 3.48
N ILE A 55 11.95 -1.97 3.30
CA ILE A 55 12.50 -2.40 2.00
C ILE A 55 11.39 -2.52 0.96
N ARG A 56 10.27 -3.14 1.30
CA ARG A 56 9.13 -3.29 0.40
C ARG A 56 8.57 -1.96 -0.07
N PHE A 57 8.38 -1.00 0.84
CA PHE A 57 7.90 0.33 0.48
C PHE A 57 8.92 1.13 -0.30
N PHE A 58 10.20 0.98 -0.02
CA PHE A 58 11.27 1.64 -0.76
C PHE A 58 11.28 1.17 -2.22
N VAL A 59 11.24 -0.13 -2.46
CA VAL A 59 11.19 -0.70 -3.81
C VAL A 59 9.91 -0.25 -4.53
N ALA A 60 8.75 -0.32 -3.88
CA ALA A 60 7.48 0.12 -4.45
C ALA A 60 7.51 1.62 -4.82
N GLY A 61 8.11 2.46 -3.97
CA GLY A 61 8.29 3.88 -4.24
C GLY A 61 9.17 4.16 -5.46
N LEU A 62 10.29 3.44 -5.58
CA LEU A 62 11.16 3.54 -6.76
C LEU A 62 10.43 3.13 -8.04
N MET A 63 9.69 2.02 -8.01
CA MET A 63 8.90 1.55 -9.14
C MET A 63 7.81 2.57 -9.53
N ALA A 64 7.11 3.14 -8.54
CA ALA A 64 6.09 4.15 -8.78
C ALA A 64 6.67 5.41 -9.42
N LEU A 65 7.83 5.89 -8.95
CA LEU A 65 8.54 7.03 -9.55
C LEU A 65 9.01 6.73 -10.97
N ALA A 66 9.55 5.53 -11.22
CA ALA A 66 9.99 5.11 -12.54
C ALA A 66 8.82 5.06 -13.53
N MET A 67 7.69 4.46 -13.13
CA MET A 67 6.49 4.38 -13.95
C MET A 67 5.86 5.75 -14.20
N GLY A 68 5.75 6.59 -13.17
CA GLY A 68 5.20 7.93 -13.28
C GLY A 68 6.06 8.83 -14.18
N SER A 69 7.38 8.79 -14.01
CA SER A 69 8.32 9.55 -14.85
C SER A 69 8.30 9.07 -16.31
N GLY A 70 8.15 7.76 -16.53
CA GLY A 70 8.04 7.19 -17.88
C GLY A 70 6.74 7.58 -18.59
N ALA A 71 5.63 7.63 -17.85
CA ALA A 71 4.30 7.97 -18.40
C ALA A 71 4.20 9.45 -18.83
N GLU A 72 4.78 10.36 -18.04
CA GLU A 72 4.73 11.81 -18.34
C GLU A 72 5.97 12.34 -19.07
N ARG A 73 6.98 11.50 -19.30
CA ARG A 73 8.28 11.89 -19.89
C ARG A 73 8.95 13.07 -19.17
N LYS A 74 8.65 13.24 -17.89
CA LYS A 74 9.23 14.27 -17.00
C LYS A 74 9.57 13.63 -15.66
N ILE A 75 10.69 14.04 -15.09
CA ILE A 75 11.05 13.59 -13.75
C ILE A 75 10.08 14.25 -12.75
N LEU A 76 9.20 13.43 -12.17
CA LEU A 76 8.23 13.86 -11.16
C LEU A 76 8.95 14.01 -9.81
N LEU A 77 9.62 15.13 -9.62
CA LEU A 77 10.20 15.48 -8.33
C LEU A 77 9.25 16.42 -7.57
N PRO A 78 9.03 16.19 -6.27
CA PRO A 78 8.20 17.06 -5.47
C PRO A 78 8.83 18.47 -5.37
N THR A 79 8.00 19.49 -5.46
CA THR A 79 8.43 20.88 -5.27
C THR A 79 8.91 21.07 -3.83
N LYS A 80 9.94 21.89 -3.62
CA LYS A 80 10.52 22.16 -2.28
C LYS A 80 9.46 22.54 -1.23
N THR A 81 8.43 23.27 -1.64
CA THR A 81 7.31 23.68 -0.78
C THR A 81 6.37 22.50 -0.40
N SER A 82 6.34 21.43 -1.22
CA SER A 82 5.52 20.25 -0.95
C SER A 82 6.21 19.21 -0.06
N ILE A 83 7.54 19.25 0.01
CA ILE A 83 8.33 18.29 0.78
C ILE A 83 7.89 18.19 2.25
N PRO A 84 7.77 19.30 3.03
CA PRO A 84 7.38 19.18 4.44
C PRO A 84 5.97 18.62 4.62
N LYS A 85 5.05 18.96 3.73
CA LYS A 85 3.67 18.41 3.75
C LYS A 85 3.66 16.90 3.47
N ILE A 86 4.44 16.47 2.48
CA ILE A 86 4.59 15.05 2.13
C ILE A 86 5.22 14.29 3.30
N MET A 87 6.24 14.86 3.96
CA MET A 87 6.87 14.21 5.10
C MET A 87 5.92 14.02 6.28
N ILE A 88 5.11 15.02 6.62
CA ILE A 88 4.13 14.93 7.70
C ILE A 88 3.08 13.85 7.35
N ILE A 89 2.53 13.89 6.14
CA ILE A 89 1.53 12.91 5.70
C ILE A 89 2.13 11.50 5.71
N SER A 90 3.35 11.32 5.20
CA SER A 90 3.97 9.99 5.17
C SER A 90 4.31 9.47 6.56
N LEU A 91 4.66 10.36 7.52
CA LEU A 91 4.90 9.97 8.90
C LEU A 91 3.64 9.37 9.55
N PHE A 92 2.53 10.07 9.46
CA PHE A 92 1.28 9.62 10.08
C PHE A 92 0.56 8.54 9.26
N GLN A 93 0.40 8.74 7.97
CA GLN A 93 -0.36 7.86 7.08
C GLN A 93 0.38 6.56 6.77
N THR A 94 1.70 6.61 6.63
CA THR A 94 2.48 5.45 6.21
C THR A 94 3.26 4.85 7.37
N ILE A 95 4.16 5.60 7.99
CA ILE A 95 5.08 5.03 8.98
C ILE A 95 4.32 4.54 10.22
N LEU A 96 3.49 5.40 10.82
CA LEU A 96 2.77 5.05 12.04
C LEU A 96 1.71 3.97 11.79
N GLN A 97 0.95 4.09 10.71
CA GLN A 97 -0.07 3.11 10.35
C GLN A 97 0.54 1.73 10.08
N TYR A 98 1.59 1.66 9.27
CA TYR A 98 2.21 0.38 8.93
C TYR A 98 3.07 -0.20 10.04
N PHE A 99 3.58 0.61 10.95
CA PHE A 99 4.21 0.13 12.17
C PHE A 99 3.25 -0.79 12.95
N PHE A 100 2.06 -0.30 13.28
CA PHE A 100 1.05 -1.11 13.95
C PHE A 100 0.52 -2.26 13.10
N TYR A 101 0.38 -2.04 11.80
CA TYR A 101 -0.07 -3.06 10.87
C TYR A 101 0.87 -4.27 10.82
N TYR A 102 2.18 -4.07 10.67
CA TYR A 102 3.13 -5.19 10.57
C TYR A 102 3.27 -5.94 11.88
N ILE A 103 3.28 -5.24 13.01
CA ILE A 103 3.28 -5.88 14.33
C ILE A 103 2.00 -6.69 14.52
N GLY A 104 0.83 -6.11 14.24
CA GLY A 104 -0.45 -6.81 14.34
C GLY A 104 -0.54 -8.02 13.42
N LEU A 105 -0.06 -7.91 12.19
CA LEU A 105 -0.05 -9.01 11.22
C LEU A 105 0.88 -10.15 11.65
N ALA A 106 1.96 -9.87 12.34
CA ALA A 106 2.84 -10.90 12.87
C ALA A 106 2.13 -11.80 13.90
N HIS A 107 1.26 -11.21 14.73
CA HIS A 107 0.53 -11.89 15.81
C HIS A 107 -0.84 -12.46 15.39
N THR A 108 -1.27 -12.28 14.15
CA THR A 108 -2.56 -12.79 13.66
C THR A 108 -2.43 -13.52 12.33
N THR A 109 -3.50 -14.20 11.90
CA THR A 109 -3.53 -14.81 10.57
C THR A 109 -3.84 -13.75 9.51
N GLY A 110 -3.34 -13.94 8.27
CA GLY A 110 -3.61 -13.03 7.16
C GLY A 110 -5.10 -12.82 6.89
N VAL A 111 -5.91 -13.88 7.05
CA VAL A 111 -7.37 -13.83 6.87
C VAL A 111 -8.04 -12.93 7.91
N LYS A 112 -7.69 -13.10 9.20
CA LYS A 112 -8.23 -12.24 10.27
C LYS A 112 -7.84 -10.78 10.07
N ALA A 113 -6.58 -10.51 9.70
CA ALA A 113 -6.11 -9.17 9.40
C ALA A 113 -6.89 -8.55 8.23
N ALA A 114 -7.13 -9.30 7.15
CA ALA A 114 -7.91 -8.83 6.00
C ALA A 114 -9.35 -8.47 6.38
N ILE A 115 -10.00 -9.27 7.23
CA ILE A 115 -11.37 -8.98 7.72
C ILE A 115 -11.39 -7.70 8.56
N ILE A 116 -10.45 -7.53 9.49
CA ILE A 116 -10.38 -6.35 10.36
C ILE A 116 -10.14 -5.08 9.54
N VAL A 117 -9.22 -5.13 8.58
CA VAL A 117 -8.95 -3.99 7.70
C VAL A 117 -10.14 -3.69 6.78
N GLY A 118 -10.82 -4.74 6.28
CA GLY A 118 -12.05 -4.59 5.49
C GLY A 118 -13.18 -3.92 6.29
N ALA A 119 -13.32 -4.25 7.57
CA ALA A 119 -14.30 -3.62 8.45
C ALA A 119 -14.09 -2.11 8.61
N ASN A 120 -12.86 -1.61 8.48
CA ASN A 120 -12.55 -0.18 8.56
C ASN A 120 -13.31 0.65 7.51
N VAL A 121 -13.57 0.08 6.33
CA VAL A 121 -14.34 0.75 5.27
C VAL A 121 -15.77 1.01 5.72
N PHE A 122 -16.40 0.04 6.41
CA PHE A 122 -17.76 0.22 6.94
C PHE A 122 -17.82 1.29 8.02
N ILE A 123 -16.81 1.34 8.90
CA ILE A 123 -16.71 2.38 9.94
C ILE A 123 -16.54 3.75 9.29
N ALA A 124 -15.70 3.86 8.25
CA ALA A 124 -15.48 5.12 7.54
C ALA A 124 -16.74 5.65 6.81
N ILE A 125 -17.67 4.76 6.42
CA ILE A 125 -18.94 5.17 5.80
C ILE A 125 -19.94 5.65 6.85
N LEU A 126 -19.85 5.14 8.08
CA LEU A 126 -20.76 5.48 9.17
C LEU A 126 -20.40 6.79 9.90
N VAL A 127 -19.16 7.26 9.78
CA VAL A 127 -18.62 8.49 10.38
C VAL A 127 -18.63 9.64 9.36
#